data_9656cd257ee351aff13f1166ebe72329
#
_entry.id   9656cd257ee351aff13f1166ebe72329
#
_cell.length_a   1.000
_cell.length_b   1.000
_cell.length_c   1.000
_cell.angle_alpha   90.00
_cell.angle_beta   90.00
_cell.angle_gamma   90.00
#
_symmetry.space_group_name_H-M   'P 1'
#
loop_
_entity.id
_entity.type
_entity.pdbx_description
1 polymer ?
#
loop_
_entity_poly.entity_id
_entity_poly.type
_entity_poly.pdbx_seq_one_letter_code
_entity_poly.pdbx_strand_id
1 'polypeptide(L)'
;MMEKVLCVCVGNLSRSPMMQAVLQQHLGAAFLVESAGVHKELAGRPANDRSVACMKERGVDLSGHISRWIGDLDLDQYRWIVCVGRDEADKVRSALGADSASVMVANEHQGGIPDPYELGLAGYRDCLALLDQVMPHLAQHISGASLASTNGR
;
A
#
# COMPACT_ATOMS: atom_id res chain seq x y z
N MET A 1 0.51 -20.74 -5.56
CA MET A 1 1.52 -19.74 -5.17
C MET A 1 0.86 -18.42 -4.89
N MET A 2 1.21 -17.78 -3.78
CA MET A 2 0.68 -16.45 -3.47
C MET A 2 1.29 -15.40 -4.38
N GLU A 3 0.45 -14.51 -4.90
CA GLU A 3 0.93 -13.31 -5.58
C GLU A 3 1.23 -12.23 -4.54
N LYS A 4 2.27 -11.45 -4.80
CA LYS A 4 2.68 -10.39 -3.89
C LYS A 4 2.24 -9.02 -4.41
N VAL A 5 1.73 -8.20 -3.48
CA VAL A 5 1.31 -6.83 -3.73
C VAL A 5 2.07 -5.92 -2.76
N LEU A 6 2.58 -4.80 -3.25
CA LEU A 6 3.29 -3.82 -2.44
C LEU A 6 2.50 -2.51 -2.40
N CYS A 7 2.24 -1.98 -1.21
CA CYS A 7 1.67 -0.66 -1.01
C CYS A 7 2.79 0.33 -0.68
N VAL A 8 2.82 1.48 -1.37
CA VAL A 8 3.94 2.43 -1.26
C VAL A 8 3.44 3.82 -0.92
N CYS A 9 4.02 4.42 0.10
CA CYS A 9 3.85 5.83 0.43
C CYS A 9 5.22 6.50 0.59
N VAL A 10 5.26 7.69 1.20
CA VAL A 10 6.51 8.43 1.35
C VAL A 10 7.45 7.70 2.32
N GLY A 11 7.03 7.52 3.57
CA GLY A 11 7.89 7.00 4.63
C GLY A 11 7.59 5.58 5.10
N ASN A 12 6.49 4.99 4.65
CA ASN A 12 6.02 3.71 5.14
C ASN A 12 5.69 3.74 6.65
N LEU A 13 5.22 4.89 7.13
CA LEU A 13 4.91 5.11 8.54
C LEU A 13 3.41 5.26 8.80
N SER A 14 2.66 5.82 7.85
CA SER A 14 1.24 6.15 8.05
C SER A 14 0.33 5.47 7.03
N ARG A 15 0.34 5.94 5.78
CA ARG A 15 -0.63 5.50 4.77
C ARG A 15 -0.43 4.07 4.31
N SER A 16 0.77 3.70 3.92
CA SER A 16 0.99 2.36 3.34
C SER A 16 0.83 1.23 4.35
N PRO A 17 1.16 1.38 5.65
CA PRO A 17 0.82 0.32 6.61
C PRO A 17 -0.70 0.11 6.74
N MET A 18 -1.50 1.19 6.73
CA MET A 18 -2.96 1.08 6.75
C MET A 18 -3.49 0.47 5.45
N MET A 19 -2.96 0.90 4.30
CA MET A 19 -3.32 0.33 3.00
C MET A 19 -3.05 -1.17 2.96
N GLN A 20 -1.89 -1.57 3.43
CA GLN A 20 -1.50 -2.98 3.49
C GLN A 20 -2.54 -3.81 4.25
N ALA A 21 -2.93 -3.35 5.43
CA ALA A 21 -3.87 -4.09 6.27
C ALA A 21 -5.26 -4.15 5.63
N VAL A 22 -5.77 -3.03 5.12
CA VAL A 22 -7.10 -2.98 4.51
C VAL A 22 -7.14 -3.80 3.21
N LEU A 23 -6.14 -3.64 2.36
CA LEU A 23 -6.08 -4.37 1.09
C LEU A 23 -5.95 -5.88 1.32
N GLN A 24 -5.13 -6.30 2.29
CA GLN A 24 -4.99 -7.70 2.65
C GLN A 24 -6.32 -8.34 3.04
N GLN A 25 -7.14 -7.63 3.81
CA GLN A 25 -8.46 -8.12 4.21
C GLN A 25 -9.36 -8.36 3.00
N HIS A 26 -9.30 -7.50 1.99
CA HIS A 26 -10.12 -7.65 0.80
C HIS A 26 -9.58 -8.66 -0.22
N LEU A 27 -8.27 -8.84 -0.27
CA LEU A 27 -7.64 -9.78 -1.21
C LEU A 27 -7.65 -11.24 -0.71
N GLY A 28 -7.57 -11.45 0.59
CA GLY A 28 -7.57 -12.78 1.17
C GLY A 28 -6.25 -13.54 1.01
N ALA A 29 -6.27 -14.83 1.29
CA ALA A 29 -5.09 -15.66 1.46
C ALA A 29 -4.32 -15.97 0.16
N ALA A 30 -4.91 -15.73 -1.00
CA ALA A 30 -4.22 -15.93 -2.28
C ALA A 30 -3.16 -14.85 -2.57
N PHE A 31 -3.15 -13.79 -1.77
CA PHE A 31 -2.24 -12.66 -1.94
C PHE A 31 -1.49 -12.37 -0.65
N LEU A 32 -0.24 -11.96 -0.79
CA LEU A 32 0.55 -11.40 0.31
C LEU A 32 0.74 -9.92 0.05
N VAL A 33 0.16 -9.08 0.90
CA VAL A 33 0.27 -7.62 0.79
C VAL A 33 1.35 -7.14 1.75
N GLU A 34 2.32 -6.41 1.22
CA GLU A 34 3.40 -5.79 1.97
C GLU A 34 3.40 -4.28 1.75
N SER A 35 4.29 -3.56 2.41
CA SER A 35 4.39 -2.11 2.24
C SER A 35 5.83 -1.61 2.36
N ALA A 36 6.09 -0.45 1.75
CA ALA A 36 7.39 0.21 1.79
C ALA A 36 7.23 1.71 1.54
N GLY A 37 8.30 2.46 1.72
CA GLY A 37 8.37 3.89 1.46
C GLY A 37 9.44 4.22 0.43
N VAL A 38 9.35 5.43 -0.12
CA VAL A 38 10.31 5.91 -1.12
C VAL A 38 11.45 6.71 -0.50
N HIS A 39 11.38 7.04 0.79
CA HIS A 39 12.43 7.80 1.49
C HIS A 39 13.28 6.87 2.36
N LYS A 40 14.54 6.73 1.99
CA LYS A 40 15.51 5.88 2.69
C LYS A 40 15.67 6.28 4.16
N GLU A 41 15.66 7.57 4.45
CA GLU A 41 15.89 8.14 5.78
C GLU A 41 14.80 7.75 6.78
N LEU A 42 13.64 7.35 6.32
CA LEU A 42 12.50 6.99 7.16
C LEU A 42 12.38 5.49 7.41
N ALA A 43 13.30 4.70 6.90
CA ALA A 43 13.29 3.25 7.10
C ALA A 43 13.74 2.86 8.52
N GLY A 44 13.27 1.72 8.99
CA GLY A 44 13.66 1.16 10.29
C GLY A 44 12.91 1.73 11.48
N ARG A 45 11.74 2.33 11.27
CA ARG A 45 10.95 2.97 12.32
C ARG A 45 9.61 2.27 12.51
N PRO A 46 9.03 2.35 13.72
CA PRO A 46 7.67 1.86 13.92
C PRO A 46 6.65 2.71 13.17
N ALA A 47 5.45 2.16 12.99
CA ALA A 47 4.35 2.92 12.39
C ALA A 47 4.01 4.15 13.23
N ASN A 48 3.49 5.19 12.59
CA ASN A 48 3.03 6.39 13.28
C ASN A 48 1.98 6.02 14.33
N ASP A 49 2.07 6.63 15.51
CA ASP A 49 1.19 6.32 16.65
C ASP A 49 -0.29 6.47 16.28
N ARG A 50 -0.63 7.43 15.43
CA ARG A 50 -2.01 7.65 15.00
C ARG A 50 -2.51 6.55 14.08
N SER A 51 -1.65 6.01 13.22
CA SER A 51 -2.00 4.84 12.40
C SER A 51 -2.22 3.62 13.28
N VAL A 52 -1.35 3.41 14.26
CA VAL A 52 -1.50 2.31 15.23
C VAL A 52 -2.82 2.43 15.98
N ALA A 53 -3.12 3.63 16.51
CA ALA A 53 -4.35 3.88 17.27
C ALA A 53 -5.60 3.67 16.41
N CYS A 54 -5.59 4.19 15.20
CA CYS A 54 -6.71 4.12 14.27
C CYS A 54 -7.02 2.67 13.87
N MET A 55 -5.99 1.89 13.56
CA MET A 55 -6.16 0.49 13.18
C MET A 55 -6.56 -0.38 14.37
N LYS A 56 -6.07 -0.05 15.57
CA LYS A 56 -6.45 -0.74 16.80
C LYS A 56 -7.95 -0.64 17.05
N GLU A 57 -8.57 0.49 16.72
CA GLU A 57 -10.02 0.68 16.85
C GLU A 57 -10.83 -0.36 16.06
N ARG A 58 -10.26 -0.95 15.02
CA ARG A 58 -10.90 -2.01 14.25
C ARG A 58 -10.27 -3.40 14.46
N GLY A 59 -9.48 -3.54 15.52
CA GLY A 59 -8.90 -4.83 15.89
C GLY A 59 -7.67 -5.23 15.10
N VAL A 60 -7.01 -4.30 14.41
CA VAL A 60 -5.78 -4.57 13.66
C VAL A 60 -4.59 -4.01 14.42
N ASP A 61 -3.59 -4.85 14.66
CA ASP A 61 -2.39 -4.49 15.40
C ASP A 61 -1.26 -4.10 14.43
N LEU A 62 -0.90 -2.82 14.40
CA LEU A 62 0.24 -2.31 13.63
C LEU A 62 1.49 -2.10 14.50
N SER A 63 1.47 -2.51 15.77
CA SER A 63 2.58 -2.23 16.69
C SER A 63 3.89 -2.93 16.29
N GLY A 64 3.82 -4.00 15.53
CA GLY A 64 5.00 -4.71 15.04
C GLY A 64 5.54 -4.22 13.70
N HIS A 65 4.91 -3.21 13.11
CA HIS A 65 5.34 -2.71 11.80
C HIS A 65 6.68 -1.98 11.90
N ILE A 66 7.59 -2.30 10.99
CA ILE A 66 8.86 -1.58 10.82
C ILE A 66 8.93 -1.10 9.37
N SER A 67 9.12 0.20 9.20
CA SER A 67 9.16 0.81 7.87
C SER A 67 10.35 0.29 7.06
N ARG A 68 10.12 0.15 5.74
CA ARG A 68 11.14 -0.32 4.80
C ARG A 68 11.27 0.68 3.65
N TRP A 69 12.45 0.73 3.07
CA TRP A 69 12.70 1.53 1.87
C TRP A 69 12.62 0.66 0.63
N ILE A 70 12.01 1.16 -0.45
CA ILE A 70 11.88 0.40 -1.71
C ILE A 70 13.23 -0.05 -2.27
N GLY A 71 14.31 0.71 -2.02
CA GLY A 71 15.65 0.39 -2.48
C GLY A 71 16.25 -0.86 -1.84
N ASP A 72 15.71 -1.31 -0.71
CA ASP A 72 16.15 -2.54 -0.04
C ASP A 72 15.37 -3.78 -0.51
N LEU A 73 14.41 -3.61 -1.41
CA LEU A 73 13.53 -4.68 -1.85
C LEU A 73 13.83 -5.08 -3.30
N ASP A 74 13.62 -6.34 -3.59
CA ASP A 74 13.51 -6.82 -4.96
C ASP A 74 12.09 -6.52 -5.45
N LEU A 75 11.92 -5.40 -6.15
CA LEU A 75 10.61 -4.94 -6.60
C LEU A 75 10.00 -5.86 -7.66
N ASP A 76 10.81 -6.66 -8.34
CA ASP A 76 10.34 -7.61 -9.35
C ASP A 76 9.51 -8.76 -8.77
N GLN A 77 9.62 -9.00 -7.46
CA GLN A 77 8.82 -10.03 -6.80
C GLN A 77 7.34 -9.65 -6.66
N TYR A 78 7.01 -8.36 -6.82
CA TYR A 78 5.64 -7.87 -6.68
C TYR A 78 4.97 -7.77 -8.04
N ARG A 79 3.85 -8.45 -8.19
CA ARG A 79 3.04 -8.35 -9.41
C ARG A 79 2.34 -7.00 -9.52
N TRP A 80 1.92 -6.47 -8.37
CA TRP A 80 1.20 -5.20 -8.29
C TRP A 80 1.90 -4.30 -7.28
N ILE A 81 2.08 -3.03 -7.63
CA ILE A 81 2.60 -2.01 -6.72
C ILE A 81 1.61 -0.85 -6.71
N VAL A 82 1.03 -0.58 -5.55
CA VAL A 82 -0.03 0.40 -5.33
C VAL A 82 0.55 1.58 -4.57
N CYS A 83 0.59 2.75 -5.20
CA CYS A 83 1.19 3.95 -4.63
C CYS A 83 0.11 4.94 -4.18
N VAL A 84 0.45 5.78 -3.20
CA VAL A 84 -0.47 6.81 -2.69
C VAL A 84 -0.61 8.00 -3.62
N GLY A 85 0.33 8.19 -4.54
CA GLY A 85 0.32 9.33 -5.46
C GLY A 85 1.28 9.12 -6.62
N ARG A 86 1.25 10.05 -7.57
CA ARG A 86 2.09 9.99 -8.79
C ARG A 86 3.57 10.08 -8.49
N ASP A 87 3.97 10.92 -7.53
CA ASP A 87 5.39 11.09 -7.21
C ASP A 87 6.00 9.76 -6.75
N GLU A 88 5.30 9.03 -5.91
CA GLU A 88 5.73 7.72 -5.43
C GLU A 88 5.73 6.69 -6.56
N ALA A 89 4.72 6.72 -7.41
CA ALA A 89 4.66 5.83 -8.58
C ALA A 89 5.83 6.08 -9.54
N ASP A 90 6.19 7.34 -9.77
CA ASP A 90 7.33 7.70 -10.62
C ASP A 90 8.65 7.18 -10.04
N LYS A 91 8.83 7.29 -8.74
CA LYS A 91 10.02 6.76 -8.06
C LYS A 91 10.10 5.24 -8.14
N VAL A 92 8.97 4.56 -7.97
CA VAL A 92 8.90 3.10 -8.12
C VAL A 92 9.25 2.68 -9.56
N ARG A 93 8.67 3.34 -10.54
CA ARG A 93 8.94 3.04 -11.96
C ARG A 93 10.41 3.25 -12.30
N SER A 94 11.03 4.31 -11.77
CA SER A 94 12.45 4.56 -11.97
C SER A 94 13.32 3.46 -11.37
N ALA A 95 12.90 2.89 -10.24
CA ALA A 95 13.65 1.82 -9.57
C ALA A 95 13.46 0.46 -10.24
N LEU A 96 12.30 0.21 -10.84
CA LEU A 96 12.00 -1.07 -11.49
C LEU A 96 12.68 -1.27 -12.83
N GLY A 97 12.94 -0.21 -13.56
CA GLY A 97 13.24 -0.34 -14.99
C GLY A 97 11.96 -0.69 -15.76
N ALA A 98 12.09 -1.05 -17.03
CA ALA A 98 10.95 -1.33 -17.88
C ALA A 98 10.33 -2.71 -17.58
N ASP A 99 9.04 -2.77 -17.39
CA ASP A 99 8.14 -3.91 -17.63
C ASP A 99 7.93 -4.97 -16.54
N SER A 100 8.32 -4.77 -15.28
CA SER A 100 8.29 -5.91 -14.37
C SER A 100 7.02 -6.01 -13.52
N ALA A 101 6.37 -4.90 -13.19
CA ALA A 101 5.18 -4.92 -12.34
C ALA A 101 4.14 -3.91 -12.83
N SER A 102 2.87 -4.17 -12.51
CA SER A 102 1.83 -3.17 -12.70
C SER A 102 1.89 -2.16 -11.55
N VAL A 103 2.32 -0.95 -11.87
CA VAL A 103 2.39 0.17 -10.92
C VAL A 103 1.15 1.03 -11.11
N MET A 104 0.44 1.28 -10.03
CA MET A 104 -0.79 2.08 -10.07
C MET A 104 -0.85 3.05 -8.90
N VAL A 105 -1.66 4.08 -9.05
CA VAL A 105 -1.94 5.06 -8.00
C VAL A 105 -3.33 4.79 -7.45
N ALA A 106 -3.43 4.55 -6.14
CA ALA A 106 -4.73 4.38 -5.48
C ALA A 106 -5.50 5.70 -5.57
N ASN A 107 -6.78 5.63 -5.96
CA ASN A 107 -7.64 6.81 -6.06
C ASN A 107 -7.09 7.88 -7.03
N GLU A 108 -6.49 7.44 -8.13
CA GLU A 108 -5.76 8.33 -9.05
C GLU A 108 -6.62 9.46 -9.60
N HIS A 109 -7.87 9.18 -9.94
CA HIS A 109 -8.79 10.17 -10.50
C HIS A 109 -9.15 11.31 -9.53
N GLN A 110 -8.89 11.14 -8.23
CA GLN A 110 -9.09 12.16 -7.20
C GLN A 110 -7.76 12.61 -6.57
N GLY A 111 -6.63 12.35 -7.23
CA GLY A 111 -5.31 12.82 -6.80
C GLY A 111 -4.55 11.90 -5.85
N GLY A 112 -5.04 10.70 -5.61
CA GLY A 112 -4.37 9.74 -4.74
C GLY A 112 -4.96 9.71 -3.33
N ILE A 113 -4.13 9.32 -2.36
CA ILE A 113 -4.49 9.25 -0.94
C ILE A 113 -3.77 10.39 -0.22
N PRO A 114 -4.50 11.42 0.24
CA PRO A 114 -3.87 12.55 0.94
C PRO A 114 -3.14 12.11 2.21
N ASP A 115 -2.07 12.83 2.54
CA ASP A 115 -1.28 12.56 3.74
C ASP A 115 -1.98 13.14 4.98
N PRO A 116 -2.36 12.32 5.97
CA PRO A 116 -3.05 12.79 7.16
C PRO A 116 -2.13 13.34 8.24
N TYR A 117 -0.82 13.37 8.02
CA TYR A 117 0.19 13.61 9.06
C TYR A 117 -0.11 14.84 9.94
N GLU A 118 -0.51 15.96 9.35
CA GLU A 118 -0.77 17.20 10.08
C GLU A 118 -2.20 17.36 10.59
N LEU A 119 -3.06 16.36 10.35
CA LEU A 119 -4.50 16.48 10.62
C LEU A 119 -4.93 15.77 11.91
N GLY A 120 -4.00 15.28 12.72
CA GLY A 120 -4.30 14.61 13.98
C GLY A 120 -5.01 13.27 13.77
N LEU A 121 -5.49 12.70 14.87
CA LEU A 121 -6.16 11.39 14.84
C LEU A 121 -7.41 11.40 13.95
N ALA A 122 -8.18 12.50 13.97
CA ALA A 122 -9.36 12.64 13.13
C ALA A 122 -8.99 12.54 11.63
N GLY A 123 -7.88 13.15 11.23
CA GLY A 123 -7.39 13.05 9.85
C GLY A 123 -6.97 11.63 9.49
N TYR A 124 -6.39 10.90 10.41
CA TYR A 124 -6.06 9.49 10.20
C TYR A 124 -7.30 8.63 10.06
N ARG A 125 -8.35 8.89 10.86
CA ARG A 125 -9.63 8.21 10.71
C ARG A 125 -10.27 8.50 9.36
N ASP A 126 -10.20 9.74 8.90
CA ASP A 126 -10.71 10.13 7.56
C ASP A 126 -9.92 9.43 6.45
N CYS A 127 -8.61 9.35 6.59
CA CYS A 127 -7.75 8.61 5.66
C CYS A 127 -8.18 7.15 5.60
N LEU A 128 -8.38 6.53 6.74
CA LEU A 128 -8.81 5.13 6.82
C LEU A 128 -10.20 4.93 6.19
N ALA A 129 -11.12 5.87 6.42
CA ALA A 129 -12.45 5.83 5.78
C ALA A 129 -12.35 5.92 4.25
N LEU A 130 -11.42 6.73 3.73
CA LEU A 130 -11.16 6.78 2.30
C LEU A 130 -10.60 5.44 1.79
N LEU A 131 -9.70 4.83 2.52
CA LEU A 131 -9.17 3.50 2.16
C LEU A 131 -10.26 2.44 2.14
N ASP A 132 -11.22 2.51 3.05
CA ASP A 132 -12.39 1.61 3.04
C ASP A 132 -13.22 1.74 1.78
N GLN A 133 -13.22 2.91 1.13
CA GLN A 133 -13.91 3.12 -0.14
C GLN A 133 -13.08 2.68 -1.34
N VAL A 134 -11.77 2.92 -1.30
CA VAL A 134 -10.87 2.72 -2.44
C VAL A 134 -10.37 1.28 -2.54
N MET A 135 -9.97 0.68 -1.42
CA MET A 135 -9.34 -0.64 -1.42
C MET A 135 -10.22 -1.78 -1.92
N PRO A 136 -11.54 -1.82 -1.66
CA PRO A 136 -12.39 -2.88 -2.22
C PRO A 136 -12.40 -2.91 -3.74
N HIS A 137 -12.48 -1.75 -4.39
CA HIS A 137 -12.45 -1.65 -5.86
C HIS A 137 -11.10 -2.08 -6.41
N LEU A 138 -10.03 -1.68 -5.74
CA LEU A 138 -8.68 -2.07 -6.11
C LEU A 138 -8.48 -3.58 -5.98
N ALA A 139 -8.97 -4.16 -4.90
CA ALA A 139 -8.91 -5.60 -4.67
C ALA A 139 -9.66 -6.37 -5.75
N GLN A 140 -10.83 -5.89 -6.18
CA GLN A 140 -11.58 -6.50 -7.27
C GLN A 140 -10.80 -6.45 -8.59
N HIS A 141 -10.17 -5.33 -8.88
CA HIS A 141 -9.35 -5.17 -10.07
C HIS A 141 -8.16 -6.15 -10.07
N ILE A 142 -7.44 -6.23 -8.96
CA ILE A 142 -6.29 -7.13 -8.80
C ILE A 142 -6.73 -8.59 -8.91
N SER A 143 -7.75 -8.99 -8.18
CA SER A 143 -8.26 -10.37 -8.18
C SER A 143 -8.81 -10.76 -9.56
N GLY A 144 -9.55 -9.87 -10.20
CA GLY A 144 -10.12 -10.11 -11.53
C GLY A 144 -9.04 -10.27 -12.59
N ALA A 145 -8.00 -9.44 -12.56
CA ALA A 145 -6.88 -9.52 -13.49
C ALA A 145 -6.08 -10.82 -13.29
N SER A 146 -5.86 -11.22 -12.03
CA SER A 146 -5.18 -12.49 -11.72
C SER A 146 -5.96 -13.69 -12.21
N LEU A 147 -7.28 -13.72 -11.99
CA LEU A 147 -8.16 -14.77 -12.50
C LEU A 147 -8.18 -14.81 -14.03
N ALA A 148 -8.30 -13.66 -14.68
CA ALA A 148 -8.28 -13.58 -16.14
C ALA A 148 -6.97 -14.08 -16.73
N SER A 149 -5.84 -13.73 -16.10
CA SER A 149 -4.52 -14.20 -16.50
C SER A 149 -4.38 -15.72 -16.36
N THR A 150 -4.96 -16.30 -15.30
CA THR A 150 -4.96 -17.74 -15.05
C THR A 150 -5.88 -18.47 -16.05
N ASN A 151 -7.05 -17.92 -16.32
CA ASN A 151 -8.05 -18.54 -17.19
C ASN A 151 -7.79 -18.33 -18.68
N GLY A 152 -6.93 -17.38 -19.03
CA GLY A 152 -6.60 -17.06 -20.41
C GLY A 152 -5.56 -17.98 -21.07
N ARG A 153 -5.28 -19.11 -20.44
CA ARG A 153 -4.29 -20.09 -20.95
C ARG A 153 -4.95 -21.21 -21.73
#